data_f90dbe882a74d1b29b5f76c899773e26
#
_entry.id   f90dbe882a74d1b29b5f76c899773e26
#
_cell.length_a   1.000
_cell.length_b   1.000
_cell.length_c   1.000
_cell.angle_alpha   90.00
_cell.angle_beta   90.00
_cell.angle_gamma   90.00
#
_symmetry.space_group_name_H-M   'P 1'
#
loop_
_entity.id
_entity.type
_entity.pdbx_description
1 polymer ?
#
loop_
_entity_poly.entity_id
_entity_poly.type
_entity_poly.pdbx_seq_one_letter_code
_entity_poly.pdbx_strand_id
1 'polypeptide(L)'
;MKRRQFLKTTSALSLGLAATHLASPAIAQGKKQLRMVTSWPKNFPGLGTAARRFGERISALSEGKYSVKLYGGGELVSPVKCLDAVQEGTADLYHSAEYYYRGKNEGFGFFTSVPMGFTATEMDGWLLHGGGQALWDKLSAEFNVKALPCSNTGSQMGGWFRKPIKSVDDMKGLKMRMPGLGGKVFDALGGSAQLLGGKDIMPALQAGTIDATEWVGPWKIGRASCRE
;
A
#
# COMPACT_ATOMS: atom_id res chain seq x y z
N MET A 1 12.57 63.06 -45.16
CA MET A 1 12.68 61.54 -45.02
C MET A 1 11.54 60.87 -45.77
N LYS A 2 11.85 60.05 -46.77
CA LYS A 2 10.83 59.43 -47.63
C LYS A 2 10.20 58.23 -46.89
N ARG A 3 8.86 58.17 -46.85
CA ARG A 3 8.03 57.16 -46.22
C ARG A 3 8.52 55.69 -46.44
N ARG A 4 9.15 55.44 -47.57
CA ARG A 4 9.71 54.13 -47.95
C ARG A 4 10.94 53.71 -47.16
N GLN A 5 11.71 54.64 -46.58
CA GLN A 5 12.89 54.30 -45.74
C GLN A 5 12.49 53.96 -44.31
N PHE A 6 11.42 54.60 -43.79
CA PHE A 6 10.90 54.32 -42.48
C PHE A 6 10.33 52.87 -42.38
N LEU A 7 9.62 52.42 -43.39
CA LEU A 7 9.06 51.08 -43.46
C LEU A 7 10.13 49.96 -43.57
N LYS A 8 11.26 50.23 -44.22
CA LYS A 8 12.37 49.26 -44.32
C LYS A 8 13.14 49.12 -43.02
N THR A 9 13.25 50.17 -42.24
CA THR A 9 13.97 50.15 -40.95
C THR A 9 13.13 49.49 -39.85
N THR A 10 11.79 49.67 -39.90
CA THR A 10 10.89 49.08 -38.92
C THR A 10 10.73 47.57 -39.14
N SER A 11 10.77 47.08 -40.38
CA SER A 11 10.69 45.65 -40.71
C SER A 11 11.95 44.87 -40.34
N ALA A 12 13.12 45.52 -40.31
CA ALA A 12 14.36 44.87 -39.89
C ALA A 12 14.49 44.73 -38.35
N LEU A 13 13.90 45.68 -37.59
CA LEU A 13 13.89 45.59 -36.12
C LEU A 13 12.87 44.56 -35.58
N SER A 14 11.75 44.37 -36.30
CA SER A 14 10.72 43.41 -35.86
C SER A 14 11.13 41.94 -36.10
N LEU A 15 12.01 41.62 -37.06
CA LEU A 15 12.55 40.29 -37.25
C LEU A 15 13.66 39.94 -36.25
N GLY A 16 14.38 40.93 -35.72
CA GLY A 16 15.42 40.71 -34.72
C GLY A 16 14.90 40.41 -33.31
N LEU A 17 13.73 40.94 -32.96
CA LEU A 17 13.11 40.72 -31.64
C LEU A 17 12.24 39.44 -31.57
N ALA A 18 11.80 38.91 -32.72
CA ALA A 18 11.04 37.64 -32.76
C ALA A 18 11.94 36.40 -32.67
N ALA A 19 13.25 36.52 -32.87
CA ALA A 19 14.18 35.39 -32.81
C ALA A 19 14.71 35.07 -31.40
N THR A 20 14.43 35.93 -30.39
CA THR A 20 14.94 35.72 -29.03
C THR A 20 13.98 35.00 -28.09
N HIS A 21 12.77 34.63 -28.54
CA HIS A 21 11.80 33.86 -27.77
C HIS A 21 11.38 32.54 -28.45
N LEU A 22 12.28 31.91 -29.19
CA LEU A 22 12.20 30.49 -29.34
C LEU A 22 12.59 29.91 -27.96
N ALA A 23 11.60 29.85 -27.08
CA ALA A 23 11.71 29.03 -25.89
C ALA A 23 12.26 27.69 -26.38
N SER A 24 13.48 27.34 -25.95
CA SER A 24 13.99 25.98 -26.12
C SER A 24 12.82 25.07 -25.79
N PRO A 25 12.47 24.10 -26.66
CA PRO A 25 11.44 23.15 -26.30
C PRO A 25 11.84 22.66 -24.92
N ALA A 26 10.99 22.87 -23.92
CA ALA A 26 11.14 22.26 -22.63
C ALA A 26 11.18 20.77 -22.96
N ILE A 27 12.40 20.22 -23.10
CA ILE A 27 12.60 18.80 -23.08
C ILE A 27 11.97 18.43 -21.76
N ALA A 28 10.75 17.94 -21.82
CA ALA A 28 10.10 17.29 -20.70
C ALA A 28 11.08 16.18 -20.35
N GLN A 29 12.03 16.50 -19.47
CA GLN A 29 12.93 15.51 -18.90
C GLN A 29 11.98 14.47 -18.37
N GLY A 30 11.96 13.29 -18.99
CA GLY A 30 10.95 12.26 -18.90
C GLY A 30 10.70 11.78 -17.46
N LYS A 31 10.33 12.72 -16.59
CA LYS A 31 9.96 12.45 -15.19
C LYS A 31 8.62 11.75 -15.19
N LYS A 32 8.63 10.50 -14.78
CA LYS A 32 7.42 9.71 -14.63
C LYS A 32 6.99 9.70 -13.17
N GLN A 33 5.75 10.14 -12.91
CA GLN A 33 5.14 10.01 -11.58
C GLN A 33 4.39 8.68 -11.50
N LEU A 34 4.81 7.81 -10.56
CA LEU A 34 4.15 6.56 -10.23
C LEU A 34 3.14 6.80 -9.10
N ARG A 35 1.98 6.20 -9.19
CA ARG A 35 0.94 6.21 -8.16
C ARG A 35 1.09 4.96 -7.30
N MET A 36 1.27 5.13 -5.98
CA MET A 36 1.31 4.03 -5.02
C MET A 36 0.10 4.11 -4.10
N VAL A 37 -0.67 3.04 -4.01
CA VAL A 37 -1.76 2.88 -3.04
C VAL A 37 -1.32 1.98 -1.89
N THR A 38 -1.80 2.26 -0.66
CA THR A 38 -1.49 1.44 0.50
C THR A 38 -2.74 1.02 1.25
N SER A 39 -2.62 -0.06 2.01
CA SER A 39 -3.66 -0.52 2.91
C SER A 39 -3.66 0.21 4.27
N TRP A 40 -2.71 1.12 4.49
CA TRP A 40 -2.48 1.84 5.77
C TRP A 40 -2.49 3.35 5.58
N PRO A 41 -2.70 4.11 6.67
CA PRO A 41 -2.46 5.55 6.65
C PRO A 41 -1.01 5.88 6.28
N LYS A 42 -0.78 7.01 5.60
CA LYS A 42 0.58 7.42 5.13
C LYS A 42 1.63 7.45 6.23
N ASN A 43 1.25 7.94 7.42
CA ASN A 43 2.15 8.09 8.56
C ASN A 43 2.08 6.91 9.54
N PHE A 44 1.42 5.81 9.16
CA PHE A 44 1.32 4.65 10.03
C PHE A 44 2.71 4.08 10.33
N PRO A 45 3.11 3.99 11.61
CA PRO A 45 4.46 3.59 11.98
C PRO A 45 4.83 2.20 11.47
N GLY A 46 6.01 2.07 10.89
CA GLY A 46 6.47 0.86 10.21
C GLY A 46 5.92 0.77 8.80
N LEU A 47 4.66 0.40 8.60
CA LEU A 47 4.10 0.09 7.29
C LEU A 47 3.93 1.35 6.41
N GLY A 48 3.25 2.39 6.88
CA GLY A 48 3.05 3.62 6.10
C GLY A 48 4.36 4.38 5.88
N THR A 49 5.22 4.44 6.90
CA THR A 49 6.54 5.07 6.77
C THR A 49 7.48 4.30 5.86
N ALA A 50 7.37 2.96 5.79
CA ALA A 50 8.14 2.14 4.85
C ALA A 50 7.73 2.43 3.40
N ALA A 51 6.43 2.49 3.11
CA ALA A 51 5.92 2.86 1.79
C ALA A 51 6.44 4.24 1.34
N ARG A 52 6.44 5.23 2.23
CA ARG A 52 6.97 6.57 1.95
C ARG A 52 8.48 6.51 1.64
N ARG A 53 9.26 5.85 2.50
CA ARG A 53 10.72 5.70 2.31
C ARG A 53 11.06 4.96 1.01
N PHE A 54 10.26 3.98 0.64
CA PHE A 54 10.42 3.27 -0.64
C PHE A 54 10.26 4.23 -1.82
N GLY A 55 9.23 5.08 -1.80
CA GLY A 55 9.04 6.11 -2.83
C GLY A 55 10.18 7.13 -2.90
N GLU A 56 10.67 7.59 -1.76
CA GLU A 56 11.82 8.49 -1.66
C GLU A 56 13.09 7.84 -2.25
N ARG A 57 13.32 6.55 -1.97
CA ARG A 57 14.45 5.81 -2.53
C ARG A 57 14.37 5.60 -4.04
N ILE A 58 13.18 5.31 -4.57
CA ILE A 58 12.98 5.26 -6.03
C ILE A 58 13.38 6.58 -6.67
N SER A 59 12.94 7.71 -6.11
CA SER A 59 13.29 9.03 -6.62
C SER A 59 14.80 9.29 -6.56
N ALA A 60 15.45 8.97 -5.45
CA ALA A 60 16.89 9.16 -5.29
C ALA A 60 17.70 8.27 -6.26
N LEU A 61 17.40 6.97 -6.33
CA LEU A 61 18.12 6.01 -7.18
C LEU A 61 17.93 6.27 -8.67
N SER A 62 16.82 6.87 -9.06
CA SER A 62 16.53 7.23 -10.45
C SER A 62 16.98 8.64 -10.84
N GLU A 63 17.71 9.34 -9.94
CA GLU A 63 18.11 10.73 -10.15
C GLU A 63 16.92 11.64 -10.48
N GLY A 64 15.77 11.36 -9.86
CA GLY A 64 14.53 12.11 -10.07
C GLY A 64 13.78 11.79 -11.37
N LYS A 65 14.20 10.80 -12.15
CA LYS A 65 13.46 10.33 -13.34
C LYS A 65 12.10 9.73 -12.95
N TYR A 66 12.03 9.08 -11.80
CA TYR A 66 10.80 8.58 -11.23
C TYR A 66 10.50 9.30 -9.91
N SER A 67 9.23 9.62 -9.70
CA SER A 67 8.70 10.07 -8.41
C SER A 67 7.51 9.20 -8.04
N VAL A 68 7.26 9.02 -6.72
CA VAL A 68 6.13 8.23 -6.24
C VAL A 68 5.16 9.13 -5.49
N LYS A 69 3.92 9.20 -5.99
CA LYS A 69 2.81 9.82 -5.28
C LYS A 69 2.11 8.76 -4.45
N LEU A 70 2.25 8.88 -3.12
CA LEU A 70 1.67 7.94 -2.16
C LEU A 70 0.22 8.33 -1.84
N TYR A 71 -0.68 7.34 -1.87
CA TYR A 71 -2.06 7.43 -1.41
C TYR A 71 -2.26 6.49 -0.22
N GLY A 72 -2.70 7.03 0.89
CA GLY A 72 -3.03 6.26 2.09
C GLY A 72 -4.29 5.42 1.90
N GLY A 73 -4.48 4.45 2.80
CA GLY A 73 -5.63 3.55 2.75
C GLY A 73 -6.96 4.29 2.77
N GLY A 74 -7.74 4.14 1.71
CA GLY A 74 -9.03 4.79 1.52
C GLY A 74 -8.99 6.18 0.89
N GLU A 75 -7.81 6.70 0.47
CA GLU A 75 -7.73 7.96 -0.27
C GLU A 75 -8.09 7.80 -1.76
N LEU A 76 -7.57 6.77 -2.41
CA LEU A 76 -7.83 6.49 -3.82
C LEU A 76 -8.70 5.24 -3.98
N VAL A 77 -8.40 4.19 -3.24
CA VAL A 77 -9.12 2.91 -3.25
C VAL A 77 -9.30 2.38 -1.84
N SER A 78 -10.24 1.46 -1.65
CA SER A 78 -10.40 0.77 -0.37
C SER A 78 -9.08 0.08 0.07
N PRO A 79 -8.75 0.07 1.37
CA PRO A 79 -7.51 -0.53 1.87
C PRO A 79 -7.27 -1.99 1.46
N VAL A 80 -8.34 -2.76 1.23
CA VAL A 80 -8.27 -4.18 0.83
C VAL A 80 -8.36 -4.39 -0.69
N LYS A 81 -8.36 -3.30 -1.48
CA LYS A 81 -8.49 -3.31 -2.95
C LYS A 81 -7.23 -2.80 -3.68
N CYS A 82 -6.09 -2.76 -2.99
CA CYS A 82 -4.86 -2.21 -3.58
C CYS A 82 -4.35 -3.04 -4.78
N LEU A 83 -4.45 -4.37 -4.73
CA LEU A 83 -4.08 -5.23 -5.86
C LEU A 83 -5.00 -4.98 -7.07
N ASP A 84 -6.32 -4.88 -6.84
CA ASP A 84 -7.28 -4.58 -7.92
C ASP A 84 -6.92 -3.26 -8.61
N ALA A 85 -6.58 -2.23 -7.84
CA ALA A 85 -6.19 -0.92 -8.37
C ALA A 85 -4.97 -0.95 -9.30
N VAL A 86 -4.00 -1.83 -9.03
CA VAL A 86 -2.83 -2.01 -9.90
C VAL A 86 -3.21 -2.82 -11.14
N GLN A 87 -3.99 -3.88 -10.99
CA GLN A 87 -4.47 -4.69 -12.13
C GLN A 87 -5.30 -3.85 -13.12
N GLU A 88 -6.11 -2.91 -12.62
CA GLU A 88 -6.96 -2.03 -13.41
C GLU A 88 -6.21 -0.78 -13.94
N GLY A 89 -4.94 -0.60 -13.59
CA GLY A 89 -4.13 0.56 -14.00
C GLY A 89 -4.50 1.86 -13.28
N THR A 90 -5.33 1.81 -12.24
CA THR A 90 -5.63 2.97 -11.37
C THR A 90 -4.40 3.38 -10.56
N ALA A 91 -3.54 2.44 -10.20
CA ALA A 91 -2.26 2.65 -9.56
C ALA A 91 -1.15 1.88 -10.28
N ASP A 92 0.09 2.31 -10.10
CA ASP A 92 1.27 1.66 -10.66
C ASP A 92 1.95 0.72 -9.65
N LEU A 93 1.77 1.01 -8.36
CA LEU A 93 2.36 0.28 -7.25
C LEU A 93 1.33 0.13 -6.13
N TYR A 94 1.43 -0.97 -5.38
CA TYR A 94 0.72 -1.10 -4.12
C TYR A 94 1.65 -1.53 -2.98
N HIS A 95 1.29 -1.15 -1.74
CA HIS A 95 1.93 -1.62 -0.53
C HIS A 95 0.85 -2.12 0.43
N SER A 96 0.80 -3.43 0.61
CA SER A 96 -0.31 -4.11 1.28
C SER A 96 0.18 -5.38 1.98
N ALA A 97 -0.72 -6.14 2.56
CA ALA A 97 -0.47 -7.49 3.05
C ALA A 97 -1.18 -8.49 2.15
N GLU A 98 -0.44 -9.46 1.64
CA GLU A 98 -0.93 -10.41 0.63
C GLU A 98 -2.15 -11.20 1.12
N TYR A 99 -2.27 -11.48 2.40
CA TYR A 99 -3.43 -12.22 2.93
C TYR A 99 -4.77 -11.52 2.69
N TYR A 100 -4.81 -10.22 2.37
CA TYR A 100 -6.05 -9.55 1.99
C TYR A 100 -6.62 -10.07 0.68
N TYR A 101 -5.80 -10.68 -0.16
CA TYR A 101 -6.14 -11.18 -1.49
C TYR A 101 -6.40 -12.68 -1.53
N ARG A 102 -6.48 -13.34 -0.37
CA ARG A 102 -6.80 -14.78 -0.29
C ARG A 102 -8.08 -15.18 -1.01
N GLY A 103 -9.06 -14.27 -1.10
CA GLY A 103 -10.28 -14.51 -1.88
C GLY A 103 -10.05 -14.64 -3.38
N LYS A 104 -8.91 -14.15 -3.90
CA LYS A 104 -8.51 -14.33 -5.31
C LYS A 104 -7.74 -15.63 -5.51
N ASN A 105 -6.77 -15.90 -4.63
CA ASN A 105 -6.00 -17.13 -4.60
C ASN A 105 -5.52 -17.38 -3.15
N GLU A 106 -5.80 -18.56 -2.61
CA GLU A 106 -5.46 -18.89 -1.22
C GLU A 106 -3.95 -18.86 -0.94
N GLY A 107 -3.12 -19.05 -1.97
CA GLY A 107 -1.66 -18.96 -1.90
C GLY A 107 -1.14 -17.63 -1.35
N PHE A 108 -1.86 -16.52 -1.54
CA PHE A 108 -1.49 -15.23 -0.94
C PHE A 108 -1.38 -15.25 0.58
N GLY A 109 -2.09 -16.15 1.27
CA GLY A 109 -2.01 -16.27 2.72
C GLY A 109 -0.63 -16.64 3.24
N PHE A 110 0.18 -17.36 2.44
CA PHE A 110 1.49 -17.85 2.86
C PHE A 110 2.60 -16.79 2.80
N PHE A 111 2.40 -15.69 2.07
CA PHE A 111 3.40 -14.62 1.91
C PHE A 111 3.26 -13.47 2.91
N THR A 112 2.41 -13.61 3.91
CA THR A 112 2.27 -12.61 4.98
C THR A 112 2.46 -13.25 6.35
N SER A 113 1.52 -14.10 6.78
CA SER A 113 1.60 -14.76 8.08
C SER A 113 0.78 -16.06 8.09
N VAL A 114 1.40 -17.10 8.63
CA VAL A 114 0.76 -18.40 8.90
C VAL A 114 0.73 -18.56 10.40
N PRO A 115 -0.43 -18.85 11.01
CA PRO A 115 -0.47 -19.15 12.45
C PRO A 115 0.53 -20.24 12.82
N MET A 116 1.35 -19.99 13.85
CA MET A 116 2.44 -20.89 14.28
C MET A 116 3.50 -21.19 13.20
N GLY A 117 3.54 -20.40 12.12
CA GLY A 117 4.53 -20.48 11.06
C GLY A 117 5.78 -19.67 11.36
N PHE A 118 6.43 -19.19 10.31
CA PHE A 118 7.69 -18.47 10.40
C PHE A 118 7.59 -17.17 11.20
N THR A 119 8.62 -16.88 11.99
CA THR A 119 8.90 -15.54 12.52
C THR A 119 9.26 -14.59 11.36
N ALA A 120 9.34 -13.30 11.63
CA ALA A 120 9.72 -12.29 10.62
C ALA A 120 11.08 -12.62 9.98
N THR A 121 12.09 -12.97 10.78
CA THR A 121 13.43 -13.31 10.30
C THR A 121 13.46 -14.59 9.47
N GLU A 122 12.71 -15.62 9.88
CA GLU A 122 12.59 -16.87 9.12
C GLU A 122 11.86 -16.66 7.81
N MET A 123 10.82 -15.81 7.79
CA MET A 123 10.11 -15.42 6.56
C MET A 123 11.05 -14.71 5.58
N ASP A 124 11.85 -13.76 6.06
CA ASP A 124 12.85 -13.07 5.24
C ASP A 124 13.90 -14.07 4.70
N GLY A 125 14.38 -15.00 5.55
CA GLY A 125 15.29 -16.06 5.15
C GLY A 125 14.70 -16.97 4.07
N TRP A 126 13.44 -17.38 4.23
CA TRP A 126 12.75 -18.19 3.23
C TRP A 126 12.53 -17.44 1.92
N LEU A 127 12.10 -16.19 1.97
CA LEU A 127 11.90 -15.38 0.77
C LEU A 127 13.21 -15.16 0.02
N LEU A 128 14.28 -14.78 0.72
CA LEU A 128 15.55 -14.38 0.08
C LEU A 128 16.44 -15.56 -0.29
N HIS A 129 16.39 -16.67 0.45
CA HIS A 129 17.33 -17.78 0.31
C HIS A 129 16.68 -19.16 0.21
N GLY A 130 15.42 -19.29 0.65
CA GLY A 130 14.70 -20.57 0.71
C GLY A 130 13.76 -20.85 -0.46
N GLY A 131 13.82 -20.03 -1.54
CA GLY A 131 12.97 -20.22 -2.72
C GLY A 131 11.58 -19.58 -2.62
N GLY A 132 11.24 -18.95 -1.51
CA GLY A 132 9.94 -18.33 -1.29
C GLY A 132 9.62 -17.25 -2.31
N GLN A 133 10.61 -16.42 -2.70
CA GLN A 133 10.40 -15.40 -3.72
C GLN A 133 10.01 -15.99 -5.09
N ALA A 134 10.59 -17.12 -5.48
CA ALA A 134 10.23 -17.77 -6.75
C ALA A 134 8.78 -18.28 -6.75
N LEU A 135 8.30 -18.79 -5.61
CA LEU A 135 6.90 -19.18 -5.45
C LEU A 135 5.97 -17.97 -5.47
N TRP A 136 6.37 -16.87 -4.80
CA TRP A 136 5.61 -15.63 -4.80
C TRP A 136 5.55 -15.02 -6.20
N ASP A 137 6.64 -15.06 -6.96
CA ASP A 137 6.70 -14.61 -8.34
C ASP A 137 5.73 -15.40 -9.23
N LYS A 138 5.71 -16.73 -9.08
CA LYS A 138 4.79 -17.59 -9.83
C LYS A 138 3.33 -17.25 -9.54
N LEU A 139 2.96 -17.07 -8.27
CA LEU A 139 1.62 -16.65 -7.88
C LEU A 139 1.27 -15.26 -8.40
N SER A 140 2.18 -14.29 -8.21
CA SER A 140 1.95 -12.90 -8.56
C SER A 140 1.84 -12.69 -10.07
N ALA A 141 2.52 -13.52 -10.88
CA ALA A 141 2.43 -13.48 -12.33
C ALA A 141 1.02 -13.76 -12.86
N GLU A 142 0.22 -14.59 -12.16
CA GLU A 142 -1.19 -14.83 -12.50
C GLU A 142 -2.03 -13.55 -12.44
N PHE A 143 -1.57 -12.56 -11.68
CA PHE A 143 -2.22 -11.26 -11.46
C PHE A 143 -1.52 -10.11 -12.18
N ASN A 144 -0.53 -10.41 -13.03
CA ASN A 144 0.28 -9.44 -13.77
C ASN A 144 0.98 -8.42 -12.84
N VAL A 145 1.49 -8.87 -11.71
CA VAL A 145 2.25 -8.06 -10.76
C VAL A 145 3.54 -8.75 -10.35
N LYS A 146 4.52 -7.97 -9.90
CA LYS A 146 5.74 -8.43 -9.25
C LYS A 146 5.67 -8.05 -7.77
N ALA A 147 5.65 -9.03 -6.90
CA ALA A 147 5.68 -8.82 -5.46
C ALA A 147 7.10 -8.87 -4.89
N LEU A 148 7.36 -8.04 -3.89
CA LEU A 148 8.65 -7.96 -3.19
C LEU A 148 8.40 -7.65 -1.70
N PRO A 149 9.19 -8.19 -0.77
CA PRO A 149 9.12 -7.83 0.64
C PRO A 149 9.54 -6.36 0.82
N CYS A 150 8.79 -5.59 1.60
CA CYS A 150 9.07 -4.18 1.85
C CYS A 150 9.18 -3.86 3.34
N SER A 151 8.29 -4.39 4.17
CA SER A 151 8.28 -4.16 5.61
C SER A 151 7.59 -5.29 6.35
N ASN A 152 7.89 -5.40 7.64
CA ASN A 152 7.34 -6.41 8.52
C ASN A 152 6.87 -5.75 9.84
N THR A 153 5.86 -6.30 10.47
CA THR A 153 5.35 -5.83 11.77
C THR A 153 5.97 -6.56 12.95
N GLY A 154 6.70 -7.64 12.70
CA GLY A 154 7.12 -8.58 13.72
C GLY A 154 5.95 -9.38 14.28
N SER A 155 6.14 -9.99 15.44
CA SER A 155 5.09 -10.75 16.13
C SER A 155 3.93 -9.83 16.50
N GLN A 156 2.72 -10.36 16.41
CA GLN A 156 1.48 -9.63 16.71
C GLN A 156 0.76 -10.27 17.90
N MET A 157 -0.05 -9.47 18.59
CA MET A 157 -0.94 -9.96 19.65
C MET A 157 -2.14 -10.66 19.02
N GLY A 158 -2.67 -11.68 19.72
CA GLY A 158 -3.80 -12.48 19.25
C GLY A 158 -5.11 -11.67 19.11
N GLY A 159 -5.27 -10.59 19.89
CA GLY A 159 -6.41 -9.69 19.75
C GLY A 159 -6.78 -8.90 20.98
N TRP A 160 -7.76 -8.02 20.81
CA TRP A 160 -8.43 -7.23 21.83
C TRP A 160 -9.89 -7.62 21.89
N PHE A 161 -10.37 -7.95 23.07
CA PHE A 161 -11.70 -8.48 23.33
C PHE A 161 -12.41 -7.61 24.36
N ARG A 162 -13.75 -7.48 24.26
CA ARG A 162 -14.56 -6.77 25.26
C ARG A 162 -14.62 -7.50 26.59
N LYS A 163 -14.43 -8.83 26.58
CA LYS A 163 -14.42 -9.69 27.75
C LYS A 163 -13.17 -10.57 27.71
N PRO A 164 -12.65 -10.99 28.89
CA PRO A 164 -11.55 -11.94 28.92
C PRO A 164 -11.91 -13.26 28.22
N ILE A 165 -11.04 -13.77 27.40
CA ILE A 165 -11.14 -15.10 26.79
C ILE A 165 -10.39 -16.07 27.70
N LYS A 166 -11.08 -17.06 28.25
CA LYS A 166 -10.53 -18.05 29.17
C LYS A 166 -10.43 -19.43 28.55
N SER A 167 -11.21 -19.68 27.52
CA SER A 167 -11.27 -20.97 26.82
C SER A 167 -11.58 -20.77 25.34
N VAL A 168 -11.41 -21.82 24.54
CA VAL A 168 -11.80 -21.84 23.12
C VAL A 168 -13.31 -21.63 22.97
N ASP A 169 -14.10 -22.12 23.93
CA ASP A 169 -15.56 -21.96 23.89
C ASP A 169 -16.02 -20.50 23.96
N ASP A 170 -15.22 -19.63 24.57
CA ASP A 170 -15.50 -18.19 24.65
C ASP A 170 -15.39 -17.49 23.27
N MET A 171 -14.78 -18.16 22.29
CA MET A 171 -14.67 -17.63 20.93
C MET A 171 -15.92 -17.92 20.09
N LYS A 172 -16.78 -18.85 20.49
CA LYS A 172 -17.96 -19.24 19.74
C LYS A 172 -18.93 -18.07 19.58
N GLY A 173 -19.32 -17.80 18.34
CA GLY A 173 -20.24 -16.72 17.98
C GLY A 173 -19.68 -15.32 18.04
N LEU A 174 -18.41 -15.11 18.49
CA LEU A 174 -17.77 -13.80 18.43
C LEU A 174 -17.51 -13.37 16.97
N LYS A 175 -17.82 -12.12 16.67
CA LYS A 175 -17.45 -11.47 15.41
C LYS A 175 -16.14 -10.73 15.62
N MET A 176 -15.07 -11.19 14.96
CA MET A 176 -13.74 -10.61 15.16
C MET A 176 -13.14 -10.16 13.83
N ARG A 177 -12.58 -8.95 13.79
CA ARG A 177 -11.71 -8.58 12.70
C ARG A 177 -10.42 -9.37 12.81
N MET A 178 -10.24 -10.34 11.92
CA MET A 178 -9.04 -11.16 11.82
C MET A 178 -8.79 -11.57 10.36
N PRO A 179 -7.79 -11.01 9.67
CA PRO A 179 -7.52 -11.33 8.28
C PRO A 179 -6.70 -12.62 8.13
N GLY A 180 -6.57 -13.07 6.90
CA GLY A 180 -5.64 -14.13 6.53
C GLY A 180 -6.03 -15.52 7.04
N LEU A 181 -5.02 -16.36 7.25
CA LEU A 181 -5.19 -17.73 7.76
C LEU A 181 -5.63 -17.75 9.23
N GLY A 182 -5.25 -16.72 10.01
CA GLY A 182 -5.75 -16.56 11.38
C GLY A 182 -7.26 -16.50 11.44
N GLY A 183 -7.89 -15.80 10.49
CA GLY A 183 -9.35 -15.76 10.36
C GLY A 183 -9.94 -17.14 10.11
N LYS A 184 -9.36 -17.97 9.25
CA LYS A 184 -9.81 -19.36 9.04
C LYS A 184 -9.72 -20.20 10.32
N VAL A 185 -8.65 -20.06 11.07
CA VAL A 185 -8.53 -20.75 12.37
C VAL A 185 -9.62 -20.29 13.33
N PHE A 186 -9.87 -18.98 13.40
CA PHE A 186 -10.91 -18.42 14.26
C PHE A 186 -12.31 -18.91 13.87
N ASP A 187 -12.63 -18.96 12.56
CA ASP A 187 -13.88 -19.53 12.05
C ASP A 187 -14.02 -21.02 12.42
N ALA A 188 -12.93 -21.79 12.31
CA ALA A 188 -12.93 -23.21 12.66
C ALA A 188 -13.16 -23.45 14.18
N LEU A 189 -12.83 -22.48 15.02
CA LEU A 189 -13.11 -22.48 16.47
C LEU A 189 -14.53 -22.02 16.82
N GLY A 190 -15.36 -21.75 15.81
CA GLY A 190 -16.76 -21.35 15.98
C GLY A 190 -16.99 -19.84 16.09
N GLY A 191 -15.96 -19.04 15.86
CA GLY A 191 -16.09 -17.58 15.70
C GLY A 191 -16.55 -17.16 14.31
N SER A 192 -16.55 -15.86 14.03
CA SER A 192 -16.86 -15.28 12.73
C SER A 192 -15.82 -14.21 12.38
N ALA A 193 -14.88 -14.55 11.49
CA ALA A 193 -13.83 -13.65 11.07
C ALA A 193 -14.34 -12.64 10.03
N GLN A 194 -13.97 -11.37 10.22
CA GLN A 194 -14.33 -10.27 9.34
C GLN A 194 -13.06 -9.62 8.76
N LEU A 195 -13.07 -9.35 7.45
CA LEU A 195 -11.98 -8.63 6.79
C LEU A 195 -12.30 -7.13 6.73
N LEU A 196 -11.63 -6.34 7.55
CA LEU A 196 -11.76 -4.88 7.59
C LEU A 196 -10.38 -4.22 7.49
N GLY A 197 -10.32 -3.08 6.82
CA GLY A 197 -9.14 -2.19 6.83
C GLY A 197 -8.97 -1.51 8.21
N GLY A 198 -7.73 -1.10 8.52
CA GLY A 198 -7.43 -0.54 9.85
C GLY A 198 -8.31 0.66 10.24
N LYS A 199 -8.65 1.54 9.28
CA LYS A 199 -9.51 2.70 9.51
C LYS A 199 -10.95 2.34 9.89
N ASP A 200 -11.42 1.15 9.51
CA ASP A 200 -12.80 0.71 9.68
C ASP A 200 -13.01 -0.06 11.00
N ILE A 201 -11.92 -0.40 11.71
CA ILE A 201 -11.96 -1.20 12.95
C ILE A 201 -12.72 -0.47 14.07
N MET A 202 -12.34 0.77 14.38
CA MET A 202 -12.97 1.49 15.50
C MET A 202 -14.44 1.81 15.24
N PRO A 203 -14.85 2.29 14.05
CA PRO A 203 -16.26 2.42 13.74
C PRO A 203 -17.04 1.10 13.88
N ALA A 204 -16.47 -0.02 13.44
CA ALA A 204 -17.11 -1.33 13.54
C ALA A 204 -17.25 -1.81 14.99
N LEU A 205 -16.24 -1.58 15.84
CA LEU A 205 -16.31 -1.84 17.29
C LEU A 205 -17.35 -0.96 17.98
N GLN A 206 -17.42 0.33 17.63
CA GLN A 206 -18.39 1.27 18.21
C GLN A 206 -19.82 0.91 17.82
N ALA A 207 -20.04 0.54 16.56
CA ALA A 207 -21.34 0.11 16.05
C ALA A 207 -21.76 -1.31 16.49
N GLY A 208 -20.84 -2.08 17.13
CA GLY A 208 -21.12 -3.47 17.52
C GLY A 208 -21.20 -4.45 16.35
N THR A 209 -20.72 -4.07 15.17
CA THR A 209 -20.65 -4.99 14.02
C THR A 209 -19.54 -6.04 14.17
N ILE A 210 -18.53 -5.74 15.00
CA ILE A 210 -17.55 -6.68 15.51
C ILE A 210 -17.42 -6.58 17.03
N ASP A 211 -17.11 -7.69 17.69
CA ASP A 211 -16.95 -7.80 19.14
C ASP A 211 -15.50 -7.70 19.57
N ALA A 212 -14.58 -8.05 18.65
CA ALA A 212 -13.16 -8.13 18.90
C ALA A 212 -12.36 -7.75 17.63
N THR A 213 -11.09 -7.46 17.81
CA THR A 213 -10.18 -7.18 16.70
C THR A 213 -8.76 -7.67 16.99
N GLU A 214 -8.04 -8.04 15.96
CA GLU A 214 -6.58 -8.13 15.91
C GLU A 214 -6.04 -6.90 15.20
N TRP A 215 -4.95 -6.31 15.70
CA TRP A 215 -4.19 -5.26 15.04
C TRP A 215 -2.81 -5.06 15.67
N VAL A 216 -1.81 -5.74 15.19
CA VAL A 216 -0.39 -5.67 15.55
C VAL A 216 -0.09 -5.69 17.05
N GLY A 217 -0.20 -4.58 17.79
CA GLY A 217 0.14 -4.46 19.21
C GLY A 217 -0.43 -3.19 19.83
N PRO A 218 -0.34 -3.00 21.18
CA PRO A 218 -0.98 -1.89 21.91
C PRO A 218 -0.59 -0.52 21.34
N TRP A 219 0.67 -0.37 20.98
CA TRP A 219 1.21 0.87 20.41
C TRP A 219 0.59 1.24 19.06
N LYS A 220 0.22 0.25 18.24
CA LYS A 220 -0.35 0.49 16.90
C LYS A 220 -1.87 0.53 16.89
N ILE A 221 -2.55 -0.17 17.81
CA ILE A 221 -4.00 -0.16 17.85
C ILE A 221 -4.54 1.24 18.22
N GLY A 222 -3.91 1.94 19.16
CA GLY A 222 -4.28 3.30 19.51
C GLY A 222 -4.10 4.30 18.36
N ARG A 223 -3.12 4.08 17.47
CA ARG A 223 -2.87 4.93 16.30
C ARG A 223 -3.72 4.59 15.08
N ALA A 224 -4.26 3.39 15.00
CA ALA A 224 -5.24 3.04 13.95
C ALA A 224 -6.57 3.76 14.18
N SER A 225 -6.85 4.17 15.42
CA SER A 225 -8.09 4.82 15.84
C SER A 225 -7.99 6.34 16.01
N CYS A 226 -6.77 6.91 16.07
CA CYS A 226 -6.58 8.36 16.16
C CYS A 226 -6.67 8.95 14.74
N ARG A 227 -7.66 9.82 14.53
CA ARG A 227 -7.62 10.82 13.47
C ARG A 227 -6.54 11.84 13.85
N GLU A 228 -5.49 11.93 13.04
CA GLU A 228 -4.72 13.15 12.94
C GLU A 228 -5.36 14.08 11.92
#